data_13ef039cdc1219d55145050f1b262f58
#
_entry.id   13ef039cdc1219d55145050f1b262f58
#
_cell.length_a   1.000
_cell.length_b   1.000
_cell.length_c   1.000
_cell.angle_alpha   90.00
_cell.angle_beta   90.00
_cell.angle_gamma   90.00
#
_symmetry.space_group_name_H-M   'P 1'
#
loop_
_entity.id
_entity.type
_entity.pdbx_description
1 polymer ?
#
loop_
_entity_poly.entity_id
_entity_poly.type
_entity_poly.pdbx_seq_one_letter_code
_entity_poly.pdbx_strand_id
1 'polypeptide(L)'
;MCLVSCSVLRDELEKLVKEGDLDSELVFVSKFFHVDYDALEKNLRRVLEHTLKRFKGSRIILVYGDFCLGQDNEMKKLAQDYGVSKIDAVNCIDCQLGGKGRFLEADREHNLMFMGLGMIGFFKGMKEKMLKEGIDEATFAKMFSGIKGFVLLDTCGNGDKWRLELEQLGMCLEVLETRRIGLSGIKQVVLDAIEQTRGIN
;
A
#
# COMPACT_ATOMS: atom_id res chain seq x y z
N MET A 1 13.68 14.27 -6.76
CA MET A 1 12.89 13.10 -7.15
C MET A 1 11.51 13.19 -6.51
N CYS A 2 10.48 12.55 -7.09
CA CYS A 2 9.13 12.55 -6.49
C CYS A 2 8.57 11.12 -6.47
N LEU A 3 8.00 10.72 -5.33
CA LEU A 3 7.30 9.46 -5.17
C LEU A 3 5.79 9.72 -5.16
N VAL A 4 5.05 9.05 -6.04
CA VAL A 4 3.58 9.05 -6.06
C VAL A 4 3.10 7.75 -5.46
N SER A 5 2.44 7.80 -4.31
CA SER A 5 2.09 6.62 -3.52
C SER A 5 0.63 6.59 -3.09
N CYS A 6 0.14 5.38 -2.81
CA CYS A 6 -1.08 5.21 -2.02
C CYS A 6 -0.86 5.71 -0.58
N SER A 7 -1.85 6.41 -0.03
CA SER A 7 -1.78 6.86 1.36
C SER A 7 -1.82 5.73 2.41
N VAL A 8 -1.91 4.47 1.98
CA VAL A 8 -1.69 3.29 2.84
C VAL A 8 -0.25 3.24 3.36
N LEU A 9 0.73 3.69 2.55
CA LEU A 9 2.17 3.68 2.91
C LEU A 9 2.66 5.06 3.37
N ARG A 10 1.74 5.96 3.78
CA ARG A 10 2.11 7.34 4.14
C ARG A 10 3.11 7.39 5.28
N ASP A 11 2.79 6.74 6.39
CA ASP A 11 3.57 6.84 7.62
C ASP A 11 4.99 6.31 7.43
N GLU A 12 5.11 5.24 6.65
CA GLU A 12 6.39 4.61 6.32
C GLU A 12 7.25 5.52 5.42
N LEU A 13 6.66 6.04 4.34
CA LEU A 13 7.40 6.89 3.40
C LEU A 13 7.76 8.25 4.01
N GLU A 14 6.86 8.88 4.78
CA GLU A 14 7.15 10.11 5.51
C GLU A 14 8.27 9.90 6.53
N LYS A 15 8.30 8.75 7.22
CA LYS A 15 9.37 8.40 8.15
C LYS A 15 10.71 8.20 7.44
N LEU A 16 10.75 7.49 6.32
CA LEU A 16 11.97 7.29 5.52
C LEU A 16 12.55 8.64 5.02
N VAL A 17 11.68 9.56 4.58
CA VAL A 17 12.14 10.90 4.16
C VAL A 17 12.61 11.71 5.36
N LYS A 18 11.92 11.68 6.49
CA LYS A 18 12.28 12.40 7.72
C LYS A 18 13.61 11.92 8.31
N GLU A 19 13.90 10.63 8.23
CA GLU A 19 15.15 10.02 8.70
C GLU A 19 16.33 10.23 7.73
N GLY A 20 16.07 10.79 6.54
CA GLY A 20 17.09 11.03 5.52
C GLY A 20 17.42 9.79 4.68
N ASP A 21 16.66 8.73 4.82
CA ASP A 21 16.83 7.47 4.07
C ASP A 21 16.38 7.60 2.61
N LEU A 22 15.45 8.51 2.33
CA LEU A 22 14.98 8.86 0.99
C LEU A 22 14.99 10.39 0.83
N ASP A 23 15.67 10.88 -0.21
CA ASP A 23 15.62 12.29 -0.62
C ASP A 23 14.57 12.47 -1.73
N SER A 24 13.32 12.66 -1.33
CA SER A 24 12.18 12.67 -2.25
C SER A 24 11.04 13.55 -1.78
N GLU A 25 10.39 14.20 -2.74
CA GLU A 25 9.05 14.77 -2.52
C GLU A 25 8.01 13.64 -2.52
N LEU A 26 7.00 13.76 -1.67
CA LEU A 26 5.93 12.77 -1.53
C LEU A 26 4.59 13.33 -2.02
N VAL A 27 3.93 12.59 -2.88
CA VAL A 27 2.56 12.88 -3.34
C VAL A 27 1.69 11.65 -3.07
N PHE A 28 0.60 11.85 -2.34
CA PHE A 28 -0.28 10.74 -1.95
C PHE A 28 -1.64 10.80 -2.63
N VAL A 29 -2.05 9.64 -3.13
CA VAL A 29 -3.43 9.37 -3.57
C VAL A 29 -4.18 8.66 -2.45
N SER A 30 -5.43 9.03 -2.24
CA SER A 30 -6.24 8.46 -1.15
C SER A 30 -6.40 6.95 -1.29
N LYS A 31 -6.16 6.23 -0.20
CA LYS A 31 -6.36 4.78 -0.10
C LYS A 31 -7.81 4.34 -0.35
N PHE A 32 -8.78 5.22 -0.14
CA PHE A 32 -10.20 4.91 -0.35
C PHE A 32 -10.60 4.75 -1.82
N PHE A 33 -9.75 5.15 -2.78
CA PHE A 33 -10.00 4.86 -4.19
C PHE A 33 -9.77 3.38 -4.56
N HIS A 34 -9.14 2.57 -3.70
CA HIS A 34 -8.91 1.15 -3.99
C HIS A 34 -10.19 0.29 -4.03
N VAL A 35 -11.32 0.82 -3.60
CA VAL A 35 -12.63 0.13 -3.73
C VAL A 35 -13.24 0.27 -5.12
N ASP A 36 -12.66 1.12 -5.99
CA ASP A 36 -13.15 1.41 -7.33
C ASP A 36 -11.94 1.68 -8.24
N TYR A 37 -11.64 0.72 -9.12
CA TYR A 37 -10.48 0.80 -10.02
C TYR A 37 -10.57 1.98 -11.00
N ASP A 38 -11.76 2.30 -11.51
CA ASP A 38 -11.95 3.43 -12.43
C ASP A 38 -11.69 4.76 -11.73
N ALA A 39 -12.18 4.90 -10.49
CA ALA A 39 -11.91 6.07 -9.67
C ALA A 39 -10.43 6.19 -9.31
N LEU A 40 -9.76 5.07 -9.00
CA LEU A 40 -8.34 5.05 -8.71
C LEU A 40 -7.53 5.46 -9.95
N GLU A 41 -7.79 4.86 -11.11
CA GLU A 41 -7.08 5.18 -12.35
C GLU A 41 -7.24 6.65 -12.72
N LYS A 42 -8.47 7.17 -12.72
CA LYS A 42 -8.76 8.57 -13.01
C LYS A 42 -7.99 9.53 -12.10
N ASN A 43 -7.93 9.22 -10.80
CA ASN A 43 -7.21 10.06 -9.84
C ASN A 43 -5.69 9.93 -10.00
N LEU A 44 -5.16 8.74 -10.28
CA LEU A 44 -3.74 8.53 -10.57
C LEU A 44 -3.31 9.31 -11.81
N ARG A 45 -4.07 9.23 -12.92
CA ARG A 45 -3.78 10.00 -14.15
C ARG A 45 -3.73 11.49 -13.85
N ARG A 46 -4.73 12.04 -13.14
CA ARG A 46 -4.77 13.46 -12.76
C ARG A 46 -3.57 13.85 -11.89
N VAL A 47 -3.22 13.02 -10.91
CA VAL A 47 -2.08 13.28 -10.01
C VAL A 47 -0.77 13.22 -10.79
N LEU A 48 -0.58 12.25 -11.67
CA LEU A 48 0.62 12.12 -12.51
C LEU A 48 0.79 13.34 -13.44
N GLU A 49 -0.27 13.77 -14.12
CA GLU A 49 -0.24 14.96 -14.98
C GLU A 49 0.17 16.22 -14.20
N HIS A 50 -0.39 16.40 -12.99
CA HIS A 50 -0.01 17.52 -12.13
C HIS A 50 1.42 17.41 -11.64
N THR A 51 1.83 16.21 -11.22
CA THR A 51 3.17 15.95 -10.68
C THR A 51 4.25 16.14 -11.73
N LEU A 52 4.02 15.65 -12.96
CA LEU A 52 4.94 15.83 -14.09
C LEU A 52 5.12 17.33 -14.45
N LYS A 53 4.05 18.11 -14.38
CA LYS A 53 4.12 19.57 -14.62
C LYS A 53 4.87 20.28 -13.49
N ARG A 54 4.57 19.93 -12.23
CA ARG A 54 5.16 20.58 -11.03
C ARG A 54 6.64 20.25 -10.87
N PHE A 55 7.03 19.00 -11.10
CA PHE A 55 8.39 18.50 -10.92
C PHE A 55 9.08 18.23 -12.26
N LYS A 56 8.95 19.17 -13.19
CA LYS A 56 9.50 19.07 -14.54
C LYS A 56 11.02 18.75 -14.50
N GLY A 57 11.42 17.69 -15.19
CA GLY A 57 12.81 17.20 -15.20
C GLY A 57 13.19 16.34 -14.00
N SER A 58 12.30 16.16 -13.01
CA SER A 58 12.53 15.22 -11.91
C SER A 58 12.05 13.82 -12.27
N ARG A 59 12.73 12.82 -11.72
CA ARG A 59 12.25 11.42 -11.82
C ARG A 59 11.03 11.23 -10.94
N ILE A 60 10.01 10.58 -11.49
CA ILE A 60 8.79 10.21 -10.78
C ILE A 60 8.72 8.69 -10.68
N ILE A 61 8.44 8.19 -9.49
CA ILE A 61 8.29 6.76 -9.22
C ILE A 61 6.91 6.52 -8.61
N LEU A 62 6.17 5.58 -9.20
CA LEU A 62 4.92 5.07 -8.66
C LEU A 62 5.21 4.02 -7.59
N VAL A 63 4.86 4.32 -6.35
CA VAL A 63 4.90 3.36 -5.24
C VAL A 63 3.54 2.67 -5.15
N TYR A 64 3.28 1.84 -6.17
CA TYR A 64 2.07 1.04 -6.36
C TYR A 64 2.42 -0.35 -6.84
N GLY A 65 1.75 -1.36 -6.28
CA GLY A 65 1.88 -2.74 -6.72
C GLY A 65 1.15 -3.02 -8.04
N ASP A 66 1.52 -4.12 -8.69
CA ASP A 66 0.97 -4.52 -9.99
C ASP A 66 -0.56 -4.67 -9.95
N PHE A 67 -1.12 -5.20 -8.85
CA PHE A 67 -2.56 -5.49 -8.72
C PHE A 67 -3.37 -4.35 -8.10
N CYS A 68 -2.75 -3.21 -7.83
CA CYS A 68 -3.50 -2.07 -7.26
C CYS A 68 -4.53 -1.47 -8.21
N LEU A 69 -4.41 -1.72 -9.53
CA LEU A 69 -5.31 -1.17 -10.56
C LEU A 69 -5.99 -2.25 -11.42
N GLY A 70 -5.85 -3.52 -11.04
CA GLY A 70 -6.37 -4.68 -11.77
C GLY A 70 -5.34 -5.78 -11.92
N GLN A 71 -5.67 -6.84 -12.67
CA GLN A 71 -4.81 -8.03 -12.84
C GLN A 71 -4.16 -8.14 -14.22
N ASP A 72 -4.55 -7.27 -15.18
CA ASP A 72 -4.12 -7.33 -16.59
C ASP A 72 -3.00 -6.32 -16.91
N ASN A 73 -2.11 -6.08 -15.94
CA ASN A 73 -0.98 -5.14 -16.02
C ASN A 73 -1.38 -3.66 -16.20
N GLU A 74 -2.57 -3.25 -15.77
CA GLU A 74 -3.07 -1.86 -15.90
C GLU A 74 -2.11 -0.87 -15.25
N MET A 75 -1.58 -1.19 -14.06
CA MET A 75 -0.63 -0.32 -13.37
C MET A 75 0.69 -0.16 -14.15
N LYS A 76 1.15 -1.22 -14.82
CA LYS A 76 2.34 -1.15 -15.68
C LYS A 76 2.08 -0.32 -16.92
N LYS A 77 0.90 -0.51 -17.56
CA LYS A 77 0.48 0.30 -18.70
C LYS A 77 0.39 1.78 -18.33
N LEU A 78 -0.22 2.08 -17.18
CA LEU A 78 -0.30 3.45 -16.67
C LEU A 78 1.10 4.07 -16.50
N ALA A 79 2.04 3.35 -15.88
CA ALA A 79 3.40 3.83 -15.71
C ALA A 79 4.09 4.09 -17.06
N GLN A 80 3.90 3.22 -18.04
CA GLN A 80 4.44 3.37 -19.41
C GLN A 80 3.82 4.57 -20.13
N ASP A 81 2.49 4.75 -20.06
CA ASP A 81 1.77 5.87 -20.69
C ASP A 81 2.33 7.24 -20.25
N TYR A 82 2.77 7.34 -18.99
CA TYR A 82 3.33 8.57 -18.43
C TYR A 82 4.87 8.62 -18.42
N GLY A 83 5.54 7.58 -18.90
CA GLY A 83 7.02 7.53 -18.90
C GLY A 83 7.61 7.57 -17.49
N VAL A 84 6.92 7.01 -16.50
CA VAL A 84 7.37 6.95 -15.10
C VAL A 84 7.72 5.53 -14.71
N SER A 85 8.62 5.38 -13.75
CA SER A 85 8.96 4.05 -13.19
C SER A 85 7.99 3.68 -12.08
N LYS A 86 7.89 2.39 -11.79
CA LYS A 86 7.13 1.88 -10.65
C LYS A 86 7.97 0.87 -9.85
N ILE A 87 7.60 0.68 -8.59
CA ILE A 87 8.21 -0.36 -7.75
C ILE A 87 7.89 -1.77 -8.28
N ASP A 88 8.76 -2.74 -8.01
CA ASP A 88 8.50 -4.15 -8.28
C ASP A 88 7.90 -4.83 -7.06
N ALA A 89 6.59 -4.73 -6.96
CA ALA A 89 5.77 -5.35 -5.92
C ALA A 89 4.39 -5.67 -6.50
N VAL A 90 3.73 -6.70 -5.96
CA VAL A 90 2.37 -7.08 -6.36
C VAL A 90 1.33 -6.15 -5.72
N ASN A 91 1.53 -5.81 -4.44
CA ASN A 91 0.65 -4.94 -3.65
C ASN A 91 1.45 -4.20 -2.55
N CYS A 92 0.76 -3.44 -1.69
CA CYS A 92 1.41 -2.70 -0.60
C CYS A 92 2.01 -3.61 0.49
N ILE A 93 1.46 -4.80 0.72
CA ILE A 93 2.02 -5.78 1.66
C ILE A 93 3.34 -6.34 1.11
N ASP A 94 3.35 -6.71 -0.17
CA ASP A 94 4.56 -7.17 -0.85
C ASP A 94 5.69 -6.12 -0.79
N CYS A 95 5.31 -4.84 -0.99
CA CYS A 95 6.23 -3.71 -0.81
C CYS A 95 6.80 -3.63 0.62
N GLN A 96 5.96 -3.79 1.64
CA GLN A 96 6.40 -3.78 3.04
C GLN A 96 7.31 -4.96 3.37
N LEU A 97 7.08 -6.12 2.75
CA LEU A 97 7.88 -7.34 2.94
C LEU A 97 9.18 -7.37 2.12
N GLY A 98 9.43 -6.37 1.29
CA GLY A 98 10.69 -6.25 0.54
C GLY A 98 10.61 -6.61 -0.95
N GLY A 99 9.41 -6.61 -1.53
CA GLY A 99 9.21 -6.69 -2.98
C GLY A 99 8.46 -7.91 -3.47
N LYS A 100 8.45 -8.06 -4.77
CA LYS A 100 7.59 -9.01 -5.48
C LYS A 100 7.79 -10.46 -5.04
N GLY A 101 6.68 -11.11 -4.71
CA GLY A 101 6.62 -12.51 -4.31
C GLY A 101 6.76 -12.76 -2.82
N ARG A 102 7.20 -11.77 -2.03
CA ARG A 102 7.41 -11.92 -0.59
C ARG A 102 6.12 -12.20 0.18
N PHE A 103 5.02 -11.63 -0.27
CA PHE A 103 3.70 -11.92 0.30
C PHE A 103 3.32 -13.41 0.12
N LEU A 104 3.51 -13.96 -1.07
CA LEU A 104 3.21 -15.37 -1.35
C LEU A 104 4.13 -16.34 -0.58
N GLU A 105 5.40 -15.96 -0.39
CA GLU A 105 6.34 -16.72 0.44
C GLU A 105 5.90 -16.74 1.91
N ALA A 106 5.35 -15.61 2.39
CA ALA A 106 4.93 -15.44 3.78
C ALA A 106 3.60 -16.14 4.11
N ASP A 107 2.74 -16.36 3.11
CA ASP A 107 1.43 -17.04 3.23
C ASP A 107 1.23 -18.06 2.12
N ARG A 108 1.88 -19.21 2.25
CA ARG A 108 1.79 -20.31 1.27
C ARG A 108 0.42 -20.96 1.21
N GLU A 109 -0.33 -20.89 2.32
CA GLU A 109 -1.68 -21.49 2.41
C GLU A 109 -2.78 -20.54 1.96
N HIS A 110 -2.47 -19.27 1.70
CA HIS A 110 -3.39 -18.21 1.28
C HIS A 110 -4.59 -18.03 2.22
N ASN A 111 -4.37 -18.18 3.51
CA ASN A 111 -5.42 -18.10 4.53
C ASN A 111 -5.15 -17.06 5.62
N LEU A 112 -4.10 -16.27 5.49
CA LEU A 112 -3.77 -15.18 6.40
C LEU A 112 -4.11 -13.82 5.79
N MET A 113 -4.48 -12.88 6.64
CA MET A 113 -4.65 -11.50 6.23
C MET A 113 -3.53 -10.63 6.82
N PHE A 114 -2.64 -10.18 5.97
CA PHE A 114 -1.58 -9.26 6.36
C PHE A 114 -2.11 -7.83 6.44
N MET A 115 -1.81 -7.15 7.52
CA MET A 115 -2.27 -5.80 7.81
C MET A 115 -1.09 -4.89 8.10
N GLY A 116 -0.82 -3.96 7.18
CA GLY A 116 0.04 -2.80 7.45
C GLY A 116 -0.74 -1.70 8.18
N LEU A 117 -0.04 -0.77 8.81
CA LEU A 117 -0.63 0.29 9.66
C LEU A 117 -1.69 1.12 8.91
N GLY A 118 -1.38 1.54 7.69
CA GLY A 118 -2.30 2.34 6.88
C GLY A 118 -3.57 1.59 6.44
N MET A 119 -3.54 0.25 6.40
CA MET A 119 -4.69 -0.58 6.05
C MET A 119 -5.73 -0.63 7.17
N ILE A 120 -5.32 -0.56 8.43
CA ILE A 120 -6.27 -0.54 9.57
C ILE A 120 -7.22 0.65 9.43
N GLY A 121 -6.68 1.84 9.16
CA GLY A 121 -7.50 3.03 8.90
C GLY A 121 -8.38 2.92 7.64
N PHE A 122 -7.95 2.17 6.61
CA PHE A 122 -8.79 1.88 5.45
C PHE A 122 -9.99 1.00 5.81
N PHE A 123 -9.77 -0.12 6.51
CA PHE A 123 -10.85 -1.02 6.92
C PHE A 123 -11.81 -0.37 7.92
N LYS A 124 -11.30 0.48 8.81
CA LYS A 124 -12.15 1.28 9.70
C LYS A 124 -13.10 2.18 8.91
N GLY A 125 -12.59 2.95 7.96
CA GLY A 125 -13.42 3.81 7.12
C GLY A 125 -14.40 3.01 6.23
N MET A 126 -13.99 1.84 5.73
CA MET A 126 -14.87 0.94 4.98
C MET A 126 -16.02 0.42 5.85
N LYS A 127 -15.73 -0.06 7.07
CA LYS A 127 -16.75 -0.49 8.03
C LYS A 127 -17.74 0.63 8.34
N GLU A 128 -17.25 1.83 8.66
CA GLU A 128 -18.10 2.99 8.94
C GLU A 128 -19.04 3.33 7.77
N LYS A 129 -18.53 3.24 6.54
CA LYS A 129 -19.34 3.46 5.34
C LYS A 129 -20.42 2.39 5.18
N MET A 130 -20.05 1.11 5.31
CA MET A 130 -20.99 -0.01 5.19
C MET A 130 -22.12 0.07 6.24
N LEU A 131 -21.79 0.41 7.48
CA LEU A 131 -22.81 0.60 8.55
C LEU A 131 -23.77 1.76 8.21
N LYS A 132 -23.28 2.87 7.63
CA LYS A 132 -24.13 3.98 7.17
C LYS A 132 -25.05 3.58 6.02
N GLU A 133 -24.63 2.64 5.19
CA GLU A 133 -25.43 2.07 4.09
C GLU A 133 -26.38 0.94 4.53
N GLY A 134 -26.46 0.67 5.84
CA GLY A 134 -27.38 -0.31 6.42
C GLY A 134 -26.85 -1.75 6.45
N ILE A 135 -25.58 -1.95 6.13
CA ILE A 135 -24.92 -3.25 6.25
C ILE A 135 -24.50 -3.46 7.71
N ASP A 136 -24.95 -4.53 8.34
CA ASP A 136 -24.66 -4.79 9.75
C ASP A 136 -23.23 -5.34 9.99
N GLU A 137 -22.80 -5.30 11.25
CA GLU A 137 -21.47 -5.78 11.64
C GLU A 137 -21.26 -7.28 11.38
N ALA A 138 -22.31 -8.09 11.47
CA ALA A 138 -22.21 -9.52 11.20
C ALA A 138 -21.94 -9.79 9.71
N THR A 139 -22.55 -9.02 8.83
CA THR A 139 -22.30 -9.08 7.38
C THR A 139 -20.88 -8.60 7.07
N PHE A 140 -20.40 -7.52 7.71
CA PHE A 140 -19.02 -7.10 7.58
C PHE A 140 -18.04 -8.19 8.01
N ALA A 141 -18.26 -8.80 9.18
CA ALA A 141 -17.40 -9.88 9.67
C ALA A 141 -17.37 -11.11 8.74
N LYS A 142 -18.50 -11.45 8.12
CA LYS A 142 -18.58 -12.58 7.16
C LYS A 142 -17.69 -12.42 5.93
N MET A 143 -17.32 -11.19 5.54
CA MET A 143 -16.40 -10.96 4.43
C MET A 143 -15.02 -11.60 4.65
N PHE A 144 -14.69 -11.89 5.91
CA PHE A 144 -13.39 -12.44 6.32
C PHE A 144 -13.46 -13.90 6.77
N SER A 145 -14.59 -14.58 6.56
CA SER A 145 -14.84 -15.95 7.07
C SER A 145 -13.89 -17.03 6.52
N GLY A 146 -13.23 -16.76 5.38
CA GLY A 146 -12.20 -17.63 4.81
C GLY A 146 -10.79 -17.41 5.35
N ILE A 147 -10.61 -16.41 6.22
CA ILE A 147 -9.31 -16.00 6.75
C ILE A 147 -9.11 -16.61 8.14
N LYS A 148 -7.96 -17.23 8.38
CA LYS A 148 -7.60 -17.86 9.66
C LYS A 148 -7.31 -16.84 10.75
N GLY A 149 -6.74 -15.70 10.39
CA GLY A 149 -6.40 -14.61 11.30
C GLY A 149 -5.52 -13.55 10.66
N PHE A 150 -5.18 -12.54 11.47
CA PHE A 150 -4.33 -11.44 11.04
C PHE A 150 -2.86 -11.67 11.37
N VAL A 151 -2.00 -11.22 10.45
CA VAL A 151 -0.58 -10.94 10.70
C VAL A 151 -0.39 -9.42 10.59
N LEU A 152 -0.16 -8.76 11.71
CA LEU A 152 0.11 -7.33 11.75
C LEU A 152 1.58 -7.06 11.40
N LEU A 153 1.82 -6.25 10.37
CA LEU A 153 3.14 -5.80 9.97
C LEU A 153 3.48 -4.48 10.66
N ASP A 154 4.34 -4.55 11.67
CA ASP A 154 4.83 -3.37 12.38
C ASP A 154 6.08 -2.81 11.69
N THR A 155 5.86 -1.79 10.88
CA THR A 155 6.90 -1.07 10.14
C THR A 155 7.51 0.10 10.93
N CYS A 156 6.76 0.67 11.90
CA CYS A 156 7.13 1.92 12.56
C CYS A 156 7.37 1.80 14.07
N GLY A 157 7.25 0.58 14.66
CA GLY A 157 7.51 0.36 16.08
C GLY A 157 6.31 0.67 17.01
N ASN A 158 5.08 0.67 16.47
CA ASN A 158 3.84 0.94 17.21
C ASN A 158 2.87 -0.25 17.21
N GLY A 159 3.38 -1.47 17.01
CA GLY A 159 2.57 -2.68 16.79
C GLY A 159 1.54 -2.94 17.88
N ASP A 160 1.87 -2.75 19.14
CA ASP A 160 0.94 -3.01 20.25
C ASP A 160 -0.29 -2.10 20.23
N LYS A 161 -0.10 -0.81 19.89
CA LYS A 161 -1.21 0.12 19.70
C LYS A 161 -2.11 -0.31 18.55
N TRP A 162 -1.51 -0.66 17.42
CA TRP A 162 -2.25 -1.03 16.20
C TRP A 162 -2.95 -2.39 16.34
N ARG A 163 -2.39 -3.30 17.14
CA ARG A 163 -3.04 -4.55 17.51
C ARG A 163 -4.39 -4.30 18.18
N LEU A 164 -4.43 -3.41 19.17
CA LEU A 164 -5.67 -3.05 19.86
C LEU A 164 -6.70 -2.42 18.90
N GLU A 165 -6.27 -1.52 18.01
CA GLU A 165 -7.17 -0.91 17.02
C GLU A 165 -7.72 -1.96 16.03
N LEU A 166 -6.89 -2.93 15.62
CA LEU A 166 -7.29 -4.00 14.72
C LEU A 166 -8.33 -4.93 15.37
N GLU A 167 -8.11 -5.30 16.62
CA GLU A 167 -9.06 -6.12 17.40
C GLU A 167 -10.43 -5.42 17.57
N GLN A 168 -10.44 -4.08 17.68
CA GLN A 168 -11.67 -3.28 17.77
C GLN A 168 -12.43 -3.13 16.46
N LEU A 169 -11.86 -3.55 15.33
CA LEU A 169 -12.59 -3.48 14.04
C LEU A 169 -13.78 -4.43 13.97
N GLY A 170 -13.85 -5.45 14.83
CA GLY A 170 -14.97 -6.39 14.87
C GLY A 170 -15.05 -7.30 13.65
N MET A 171 -13.89 -7.61 13.03
CA MET A 171 -13.81 -8.52 11.90
C MET A 171 -13.90 -10.00 12.32
N CYS A 172 -14.05 -10.28 13.61
CA CYS A 172 -14.11 -11.61 14.22
C CYS A 172 -12.89 -12.50 13.89
N LEU A 173 -11.74 -11.88 13.69
CA LEU A 173 -10.46 -12.55 13.42
C LEU A 173 -9.45 -12.22 14.53
N GLU A 174 -8.68 -13.21 14.92
CA GLU A 174 -7.61 -13.07 15.90
C GLU A 174 -6.35 -12.49 15.26
N VAL A 175 -5.61 -11.67 16.01
CA VAL A 175 -4.25 -11.26 15.62
C VAL A 175 -3.29 -12.36 16.05
N LEU A 176 -2.93 -13.22 15.11
CA LEU A 176 -2.05 -14.38 15.33
C LEU A 176 -0.61 -13.97 15.60
N GLU A 177 -0.16 -12.91 14.92
CA GLU A 177 1.23 -12.45 14.99
C GLU A 177 1.31 -10.93 14.80
N THR A 178 2.21 -10.28 15.57
CA THR A 178 2.70 -8.94 15.25
C THR A 178 4.16 -9.08 14.82
N ARG A 179 4.40 -8.92 13.53
CA ARG A 179 5.71 -9.07 12.90
C ARG A 179 6.39 -7.71 12.77
N ARG A 180 7.45 -7.49 13.56
CA ARG A 180 8.27 -6.26 13.49
C ARG A 180 9.23 -6.36 12.33
N ILE A 181 8.88 -5.75 11.21
CA ILE A 181 9.66 -5.79 9.96
C ILE A 181 10.47 -4.51 9.71
N GLY A 182 10.14 -3.40 10.37
CA GLY A 182 10.79 -2.12 10.14
C GLY A 182 10.54 -1.57 8.72
N LEU A 183 11.38 -0.64 8.31
CA LEU A 183 11.24 0.07 7.02
C LEU A 183 12.17 -0.44 5.92
N SER A 184 13.06 -1.39 6.23
CA SER A 184 14.10 -1.85 5.28
C SER A 184 13.53 -2.43 3.99
N GLY A 185 12.42 -3.17 4.06
CA GLY A 185 11.76 -3.73 2.88
C GLY A 185 11.26 -2.65 1.93
N ILE A 186 10.48 -1.70 2.44
CA ILE A 186 9.96 -0.57 1.65
C ILE A 186 11.10 0.27 1.08
N LYS A 187 12.11 0.59 1.90
CA LYS A 187 13.29 1.34 1.48
C LYS A 187 13.97 0.67 0.30
N GLN A 188 14.25 -0.63 0.40
CA GLN A 188 14.92 -1.38 -0.66
C GLN A 188 14.13 -1.37 -1.96
N VAL A 189 12.82 -1.66 -1.90
CA VAL A 189 11.94 -1.69 -3.08
C VAL A 189 11.90 -0.33 -3.79
N VAL A 190 11.90 0.77 -3.03
CA VAL A 190 11.94 2.13 -3.60
C VAL A 190 13.31 2.43 -4.21
N LEU A 191 14.41 2.08 -3.52
CA LEU A 191 15.78 2.30 -4.02
C LEU A 191 16.03 1.49 -5.30
N ASP A 192 15.59 0.25 -5.39
CA ASP A 192 15.70 -0.57 -6.60
C ASP A 192 15.00 0.06 -7.79
N ALA A 193 13.79 0.62 -7.58
CA ALA A 193 13.06 1.36 -8.61
C ALA A 193 13.80 2.64 -9.04
N ILE A 194 14.49 3.32 -8.12
CA ILE A 194 15.34 4.48 -8.42
C ILE A 194 16.54 4.08 -9.28
N GLU A 195 17.20 2.97 -8.95
CA GLU A 195 18.38 2.49 -9.68
C GLU A 195 18.03 2.05 -11.10
N GLN A 196 16.91 1.35 -11.28
CA GLN A 196 16.43 0.97 -12.60
C GLN A 196 16.26 2.17 -13.53
N THR A 197 15.89 3.35 -12.99
CA THR A 197 15.79 4.58 -13.82
C THR A 197 17.13 5.19 -14.21
N ARG A 198 18.23 4.82 -13.56
CA ARG A 198 19.59 5.34 -13.89
C ARG A 198 20.19 4.67 -15.13
N GLY A 199 19.73 3.46 -15.46
CA GLY A 199 20.24 2.68 -16.61
C GLY A 199 19.56 2.96 -17.94
N ILE A 200 18.57 3.86 -18.00
CA ILE A 200 17.74 4.14 -19.19
C ILE A 200 18.14 5.47 -19.89
N ASN A 201 19.23 6.11 -19.49
CA ASN A 201 19.77 7.33 -20.14
C ASN A 201 20.89 6.99 -21.11
#